data_c2cac2d76115aa2a07fcf7c4fafaacb2
#
_entry.id   c2cac2d76115aa2a07fcf7c4fafaacb2
#
_cell.length_a   1.000
_cell.length_b   1.000
_cell.length_c   1.000
_cell.angle_alpha   90.00
_cell.angle_beta   90.00
_cell.angle_gamma   90.00
#
_symmetry.space_group_name_H-M   'P 1'
#
loop_
_entity.id
_entity.type
_entity.pdbx_description
1 polymer ?
#
loop_
_entity_poly.entity_id
_entity_poly.type
_entity_poly.pdbx_seq_one_letter_code
_entity_poly.pdbx_strand_id
1 'polypeptide(L)'
;MSANTYMQQYKKATVEASGPEETLILLINEAVRSAEASRLEQDAEKRGQLLDKARRIIAELSSSLNMDYGGEVAFNLLRLYIFINRRLADAMGGETDGLTDALRILRHVQETWHRAVEIARESAAAQG
;
A
#
# COMPACT_ATOMS: atom_id res chain seq x y z
N MET A 1 1.85 -12.14 -12.14
CA MET A 1 2.38 -10.78 -12.37
C MET A 1 3.23 -10.36 -11.19
N SER A 2 4.41 -9.85 -11.44
CA SER A 2 5.27 -9.37 -10.36
C SER A 2 4.79 -8.01 -9.84
N ALA A 3 5.15 -7.68 -8.60
CA ALA A 3 4.82 -6.38 -8.01
C ALA A 3 5.43 -5.24 -8.82
N ASN A 4 6.64 -5.43 -9.35
CA ASN A 4 7.32 -4.44 -10.18
C ASN A 4 6.55 -4.17 -11.47
N THR A 5 6.05 -5.21 -12.14
CA THR A 5 5.22 -5.06 -13.32
C THR A 5 3.92 -4.34 -13.01
N TYR A 6 3.31 -4.68 -11.88
CA TYR A 6 2.08 -4.05 -11.41
C TYR A 6 2.28 -2.56 -11.19
N MET A 7 3.37 -2.20 -10.52
CA MET A 7 3.72 -0.80 -10.26
C MET A 7 3.97 -0.04 -11.55
N GLN A 8 4.66 -0.67 -12.51
CA GLN A 8 4.90 -0.06 -13.82
C GLN A 8 3.62 0.20 -14.58
N GLN A 9 2.66 -0.72 -14.51
CA GLN A 9 1.35 -0.52 -15.14
C GLN A 9 0.61 0.66 -14.54
N TYR A 10 0.65 0.79 -13.21
CA TYR A 10 0.04 1.93 -12.53
C TYR A 10 0.72 3.24 -12.90
N LYS A 11 2.03 3.26 -12.90
CA LYS A 11 2.78 4.45 -13.29
C LYS A 11 2.47 4.85 -14.73
N LYS A 12 2.41 3.89 -15.65
CA LYS A 12 2.10 4.15 -17.05
C LYS A 12 0.69 4.70 -17.21
N ALA A 13 -0.27 4.18 -16.47
CA ALA A 13 -1.66 4.59 -16.55
C ALA A 13 -1.91 5.95 -15.88
N THR A 14 -1.17 6.28 -14.82
CA THR A 14 -1.46 7.42 -13.97
C THR A 14 -0.49 8.60 -14.14
N VAL A 15 0.73 8.37 -14.61
CA VAL A 15 1.73 9.44 -14.79
C VAL A 15 1.26 10.47 -15.80
N GLU A 16 0.50 10.07 -16.80
CA GLU A 16 -0.07 10.99 -17.80
C GLU A 16 -1.25 11.77 -17.24
N ALA A 17 -1.92 11.25 -16.21
CA ALA A 17 -3.16 11.81 -15.65
C ALA A 17 -2.96 12.44 -14.27
N SER A 18 -1.93 12.02 -13.53
CA SER A 18 -1.75 12.43 -12.13
C SER A 18 -0.29 12.32 -11.73
N GLY A 19 0.12 13.06 -10.68
CA GLY A 19 1.48 13.10 -10.22
C GLY A 19 1.90 11.87 -9.40
N PRO A 20 3.15 11.85 -8.89
CA PRO A 20 3.66 10.74 -8.10
C PRO A 20 2.85 10.45 -6.83
N GLU A 21 2.29 11.48 -6.21
CA GLU A 21 1.45 11.31 -5.02
C GLU A 21 0.19 10.53 -5.36
N GLU A 22 -0.39 10.77 -6.53
CA GLU A 22 -1.58 10.06 -7.00
C GLU A 22 -1.27 8.58 -7.22
N THR A 23 -0.09 8.28 -7.78
CA THR A 23 0.35 6.91 -7.99
C THR A 23 0.46 6.17 -6.66
N LEU A 24 1.05 6.81 -5.65
CA LEU A 24 1.17 6.26 -4.31
C LEU A 24 -0.20 5.92 -3.73
N ILE A 25 -1.14 6.85 -3.84
CA ILE A 25 -2.51 6.66 -3.34
C ILE A 25 -3.18 5.48 -4.04
N LEU A 26 -3.05 5.39 -5.36
CA LEU A 26 -3.65 4.30 -6.13
C LEU A 26 -3.09 2.94 -5.72
N LEU A 27 -1.79 2.87 -5.47
CA LEU A 27 -1.15 1.62 -5.03
C LEU A 27 -1.63 1.21 -3.65
N ILE A 28 -1.70 2.16 -2.72
CA ILE A 28 -2.20 1.89 -1.36
C ILE A 28 -3.65 1.43 -1.42
N ASN A 29 -4.48 2.12 -2.22
CA ASN A 29 -5.89 1.74 -2.38
C ASN A 29 -6.03 0.33 -2.93
N GLU A 30 -5.17 -0.05 -3.87
CA GLU A 30 -5.22 -1.40 -4.45
C GLU A 30 -4.77 -2.47 -3.45
N ALA A 31 -3.77 -2.16 -2.62
CA ALA A 31 -3.36 -3.08 -1.56
C ALA A 31 -4.50 -3.32 -0.57
N VAL A 32 -5.20 -2.27 -0.16
CA VAL A 32 -6.37 -2.37 0.72
C VAL A 32 -7.46 -3.21 0.06
N ARG A 33 -7.76 -2.93 -1.20
CA ARG A 33 -8.81 -3.65 -1.95
C ARG A 33 -8.50 -5.13 -2.03
N SER A 34 -7.26 -5.50 -2.36
CA SER A 34 -6.87 -6.91 -2.48
C SER A 34 -6.95 -7.62 -1.14
N ALA A 35 -6.49 -6.99 -0.08
CA ALA A 35 -6.56 -7.56 1.27
C ALA A 35 -8.02 -7.73 1.72
N GLU A 36 -8.86 -6.72 1.46
CA GLU A 36 -10.29 -6.81 1.79
C GLU A 36 -10.99 -7.93 1.00
N ALA A 37 -10.69 -8.04 -0.29
CA ALA A 37 -11.27 -9.09 -1.14
C ALA A 37 -10.89 -10.48 -0.63
N SER A 38 -9.68 -10.65 -0.10
CA SER A 38 -9.24 -11.94 0.44
C SER A 38 -10.09 -12.40 1.61
N ARG A 39 -10.64 -11.46 2.36
CA ARG A 39 -11.49 -11.79 3.52
C ARG A 39 -12.75 -12.55 3.10
N LEU A 40 -13.31 -12.21 1.95
CA LEU A 40 -14.55 -12.78 1.44
C LEU A 40 -14.33 -13.96 0.50
N GLU A 41 -13.09 -14.19 0.09
CA GLU A 41 -12.77 -15.24 -0.88
C GLU A 41 -12.71 -16.60 -0.18
N GLN A 42 -13.53 -17.52 -0.61
CA GLN A 42 -13.62 -18.86 -0.01
C GLN A 42 -12.63 -19.84 -0.62
N ASP A 43 -12.22 -19.63 -1.87
CA ASP A 43 -11.20 -20.45 -2.50
C ASP A 43 -9.82 -20.11 -1.94
N ALA A 44 -9.16 -21.10 -1.35
CA ALA A 44 -7.88 -20.89 -0.66
C ALA A 44 -6.78 -20.38 -1.61
N GLU A 45 -6.75 -20.89 -2.83
CA GLU A 45 -5.75 -20.47 -3.82
C GLU A 45 -5.95 -19.02 -4.23
N LYS A 46 -7.19 -18.63 -4.52
CA LYS A 46 -7.51 -17.26 -4.89
C LYS A 46 -7.27 -16.30 -3.74
N ARG A 47 -7.61 -16.72 -2.52
CA ARG A 47 -7.34 -15.93 -1.32
C ARG A 47 -5.85 -15.69 -1.16
N GLY A 48 -5.04 -16.72 -1.34
CA GLY A 48 -3.58 -16.60 -1.28
C GLY A 48 -3.04 -15.64 -2.34
N GLN A 49 -3.59 -15.67 -3.55
CA GLN A 49 -3.19 -14.77 -4.61
C GLN A 49 -3.50 -13.31 -4.27
N LEU A 50 -4.67 -13.06 -3.68
CA LEU A 50 -5.05 -11.71 -3.26
C LEU A 50 -4.15 -11.17 -2.16
N LEU A 51 -3.82 -12.02 -1.18
CA LEU A 51 -2.91 -11.64 -0.09
C LEU A 51 -1.49 -11.41 -0.64
N ASP A 52 -1.04 -12.25 -1.54
CA ASP A 52 0.29 -12.09 -2.17
C ASP A 52 0.37 -10.80 -2.97
N LYS A 53 -0.68 -10.45 -3.69
CA LYS A 53 -0.74 -9.20 -4.43
C LYS A 53 -0.59 -8.00 -3.50
N ALA A 54 -1.32 -7.99 -2.38
CA ALA A 54 -1.20 -6.92 -1.39
C ALA A 54 0.22 -6.84 -0.85
N ARG A 55 0.84 -7.98 -0.53
CA ARG A 55 2.20 -8.03 -0.01
C ARG A 55 3.22 -7.45 -1.00
N ARG A 56 3.06 -7.77 -2.29
CA ARG A 56 3.97 -7.27 -3.33
C ARG A 56 3.87 -5.77 -3.49
N ILE A 57 2.66 -5.23 -3.41
CA ILE A 57 2.46 -3.77 -3.45
C ILE A 57 3.15 -3.11 -2.25
N ILE A 58 2.95 -3.65 -1.04
CA ILE A 58 3.55 -3.11 0.17
C ILE A 58 5.09 -3.18 0.10
N ALA A 59 5.64 -4.26 -0.45
CA ALA A 59 7.08 -4.40 -0.63
C ALA A 59 7.64 -3.33 -1.57
N GLU A 60 6.93 -3.04 -2.66
CA GLU A 60 7.33 -1.98 -3.59
C GLU A 60 7.26 -0.61 -2.94
N LEU A 61 6.21 -0.35 -2.15
CA LEU A 61 6.11 0.90 -1.41
C LEU A 61 7.26 1.05 -0.43
N SER A 62 7.65 -0.03 0.23
CA SER A 62 8.81 -0.04 1.15
C SER A 62 10.09 0.30 0.41
N SER A 63 10.31 -0.32 -0.75
CA SER A 63 11.52 -0.11 -1.55
C SER A 63 11.63 1.31 -2.08
N SER A 64 10.50 1.97 -2.29
CA SER A 64 10.47 3.31 -2.86
C SER A 64 10.66 4.41 -1.83
N LEU A 65 10.70 4.07 -0.52
CA LEU A 65 10.93 5.05 0.53
C LEU A 65 12.33 5.63 0.41
N ASN A 66 12.42 6.96 0.43
CA ASN A 66 13.69 7.65 0.43
C ASN A 66 14.16 7.84 1.88
N MET A 67 14.97 6.90 2.36
CA MET A 67 15.44 6.89 3.75
C MET A 67 16.36 8.05 4.05
N ASP A 68 17.12 8.51 3.06
CA ASP A 68 18.06 9.63 3.24
C ASP A 68 17.32 10.96 3.38
N TYR A 69 16.21 11.11 2.67
CA TYR A 69 15.44 12.35 2.62
C TYR A 69 14.31 12.39 3.66
N GLY A 70 13.67 11.24 3.88
CA GLY A 70 12.52 11.16 4.75
C GLY A 70 12.85 11.08 6.24
N GLY A 71 14.08 10.73 6.59
CA GLY A 71 14.53 10.66 7.97
C GLY A 71 13.67 9.74 8.82
N GLU A 72 13.26 10.25 9.98
CA GLU A 72 12.47 9.50 10.96
C GLU A 72 11.11 9.08 10.42
N VAL A 73 10.48 9.93 9.61
CA VAL A 73 9.15 9.62 9.03
C VAL A 73 9.25 8.40 8.10
N ALA A 74 10.26 8.40 7.22
CA ALA A 74 10.47 7.26 6.32
C ALA A 74 10.78 5.99 7.10
N PHE A 75 11.57 6.08 8.15
CA PHE A 75 11.90 4.95 9.00
C PHE A 75 10.65 4.37 9.67
N ASN A 76 9.79 5.24 10.19
CA ASN A 76 8.53 4.81 10.83
C ASN A 76 7.59 4.16 9.82
N LEU A 77 7.49 4.70 8.61
CA LEU A 77 6.69 4.10 7.54
C LEU A 77 7.22 2.72 7.16
N LEU A 78 8.55 2.59 7.06
CA LEU A 78 9.16 1.30 6.75
C LEU A 78 8.78 0.25 7.80
N ARG A 79 8.81 0.61 9.07
CA ARG A 79 8.42 -0.30 10.16
C ARG A 79 6.97 -0.72 10.02
N LEU A 80 6.08 0.19 9.68
CA LEU A 80 4.66 -0.11 9.47
C LEU A 80 4.48 -1.06 8.28
N TYR A 81 5.16 -0.81 7.18
CA TYR A 81 5.09 -1.68 6.00
C TYR A 81 5.60 -3.09 6.31
N ILE A 82 6.70 -3.19 7.06
CA ILE A 82 7.24 -4.49 7.46
C ILE A 82 6.23 -5.24 8.32
N PHE A 83 5.59 -4.55 9.27
CA PHE A 83 4.56 -5.16 10.12
C PHE A 83 3.37 -5.63 9.29
N ILE A 84 2.87 -4.80 8.37
CA ILE A 84 1.75 -5.16 7.50
C ILE A 84 2.10 -6.44 6.72
N ASN A 85 3.28 -6.49 6.10
CA ASN A 85 3.68 -7.64 5.30
C ASN A 85 3.83 -8.90 6.13
N ARG A 86 4.35 -8.79 7.34
CA ARG A 86 4.47 -9.92 8.26
C ARG A 86 3.09 -10.48 8.60
N ARG A 87 2.14 -9.60 8.92
CA ARG A 87 0.80 -10.04 9.30
C ARG A 87 0.02 -10.61 8.10
N LEU A 88 0.22 -10.06 6.90
CA LEU A 88 -0.35 -10.65 5.69
C LEU A 88 0.23 -12.04 5.42
N ALA A 89 1.52 -12.24 5.67
CA ALA A 89 2.15 -13.56 5.55
C ALA A 89 1.55 -14.54 6.55
N ASP A 90 1.30 -14.10 7.79
CA ASP A 90 0.64 -14.92 8.80
C ASP A 90 -0.76 -15.33 8.33
N ALA A 91 -1.50 -14.41 7.72
CA ALA A 91 -2.81 -14.70 7.15
C ALA A 91 -2.74 -15.73 6.03
N MET A 92 -1.70 -15.66 5.19
CA MET A 92 -1.47 -16.67 4.14
C MET A 92 -1.22 -18.05 4.74
N GLY A 93 -0.63 -18.10 5.94
CA GLY A 93 -0.39 -19.34 6.67
C GLY A 93 -1.60 -19.83 7.47
N GLY A 94 -2.73 -19.13 7.41
CA GLY A 94 -3.96 -19.53 8.06
C GLY A 94 -4.33 -18.78 9.33
N GLU A 95 -3.51 -17.81 9.75
CA GLU A 95 -3.82 -17.00 10.94
C GLU A 95 -4.74 -15.85 10.56
N THR A 96 -6.03 -15.99 10.86
CA THR A 96 -7.05 -15.00 10.49
C THR A 96 -6.82 -13.64 11.15
N ASP A 97 -6.26 -13.61 12.36
CA ASP A 97 -5.95 -12.37 13.06
C ASP A 97 -4.91 -11.53 12.32
N GLY A 98 -4.05 -12.18 11.53
CA GLY A 98 -3.06 -11.50 10.71
C GLY A 98 -3.68 -10.53 9.73
N LEU A 99 -4.75 -10.96 9.06
CA LEU A 99 -5.45 -10.11 8.09
C LEU A 99 -6.11 -8.91 8.79
N THR A 100 -6.75 -9.14 9.92
CA THR A 100 -7.39 -8.07 10.70
C THR A 100 -6.36 -7.01 11.11
N ASP A 101 -5.22 -7.45 11.65
CA ASP A 101 -4.15 -6.53 12.06
C ASP A 101 -3.57 -5.78 10.87
N ALA A 102 -3.28 -6.49 9.78
CA ALA A 102 -2.71 -5.88 8.60
C ALA A 102 -3.64 -4.82 8.03
N LEU A 103 -4.93 -5.12 7.92
CA LEU A 103 -5.91 -4.17 7.38
C LEU A 103 -6.07 -2.94 8.27
N ARG A 104 -6.06 -3.13 9.58
CA ARG A 104 -6.16 -2.00 10.51
C ARG A 104 -5.02 -1.00 10.29
N ILE A 105 -3.81 -1.50 10.20
CA ILE A 105 -2.64 -0.62 10.01
C ILE A 105 -2.59 -0.07 8.58
N LEU A 106 -2.91 -0.89 7.59
CA LEU A 106 -2.89 -0.47 6.19
C LEU A 106 -3.91 0.65 5.94
N ARG A 107 -5.09 0.56 6.54
CA ARG A 107 -6.10 1.61 6.43
C ARG A 107 -5.64 2.91 7.09
N HIS A 108 -4.93 2.79 8.21
CA HIS A 108 -4.36 3.96 8.87
C HIS A 108 -3.32 4.64 7.96
N VAL A 109 -2.45 3.87 7.32
CA VAL A 109 -1.48 4.39 6.36
C VAL A 109 -2.20 5.03 5.17
N GLN A 110 -3.25 4.40 4.67
CA GLN A 110 -4.07 4.93 3.59
C GLN A 110 -4.63 6.31 3.93
N GLU A 111 -5.24 6.44 5.08
CA GLU A 111 -5.81 7.71 5.53
C GLU A 111 -4.74 8.79 5.68
N THR A 112 -3.60 8.42 6.24
CA THR A 112 -2.48 9.33 6.43
C THR A 112 -1.99 9.89 5.10
N TRP A 113 -1.80 9.03 4.09
CA TRP A 113 -1.35 9.47 2.77
C TRP A 113 -2.41 10.31 2.04
N HIS A 114 -3.68 9.92 2.14
CA HIS A 114 -4.76 10.72 1.54
C HIS A 114 -4.78 12.13 2.12
N ARG A 115 -4.64 12.24 3.43
CA ARG A 115 -4.62 13.54 4.11
C ARG A 115 -3.38 14.35 3.74
N ALA A 116 -2.23 13.71 3.67
CA ALA A 116 -0.98 14.38 3.29
C ALA A 116 -1.07 14.97 1.88
N VAL A 117 -1.66 14.22 0.94
CA VAL A 117 -1.83 14.67 -0.44
C VAL A 117 -2.81 15.83 -0.51
N GLU A 118 -3.91 15.78 0.25
CA GLU A 118 -4.87 16.88 0.32
C GLU A 118 -4.22 18.17 0.82
N ILE A 119 -3.45 18.06 1.90
CA ILE A 119 -2.75 19.21 2.48
C ILE A 119 -1.76 19.81 1.47
N ALA A 120 -1.01 18.95 0.77
CA ALA A 120 -0.07 19.39 -0.25
C ALA A 120 -0.77 20.12 -1.40
N ARG A 121 -1.93 19.62 -1.82
CA ARG A 121 -2.73 20.25 -2.88
C ARG A 121 -3.29 21.60 -2.44
N GLU A 122 -3.79 21.69 -1.23
CA GLU A 122 -4.31 22.94 -0.67
C GLU A 122 -3.20 23.99 -0.57
N SER A 123 -2.01 23.60 -0.12
CA SER A 123 -0.85 24.48 -0.04
C SER A 123 -0.43 24.96 -1.42
N ALA A 124 -0.40 24.10 -2.42
CA ALA A 124 -0.05 24.44 -3.78
C ALA A 124 -1.09 25.41 -4.38
N ALA A 125 -2.38 25.17 -4.14
CA ALA A 125 -3.46 26.04 -4.60
C ALA A 125 -3.38 27.43 -3.94
N ALA A 126 -3.03 27.49 -2.66
CA ALA A 126 -2.89 28.74 -1.94
C ALA A 126 -1.71 29.58 -2.43
N GLN A 127 -0.66 28.93 -2.93
CA GLN A 127 0.53 29.60 -3.44
C GLN A 127 0.41 29.97 -4.92
N GLY A 128 -0.48 29.31 -5.61
CA GLY A 128 -0.74 29.58 -7.01
C GLY A 128 -1.73 30.69 -7.23
#